data_7d347314c2b84bd67804a9b39e3e1128
#
_entry.id   7d347314c2b84bd67804a9b39e3e1128
#
_cell.length_a   1.000
_cell.length_b   1.000
_cell.length_c   1.000
_cell.angle_alpha   90.00
_cell.angle_beta   90.00
_cell.angle_gamma   90.00
#
_symmetry.space_group_name_H-M   'P 1'
#
loop_
_entity.id
_entity.type
_entity.pdbx_description
1 polymer ?
#
loop_
_entity_poly.entity_id
_entity_poly.type
_entity_poly.pdbx_seq_one_letter_code
_entity_poly.pdbx_strand_id
1 'polypeptide(L)'
;MTMKDIKIIVVVLLLVIGYEAYGDDRKCLIENIYFEARGQGQAGWLAVAQVTQNRVDDRRFPNTVCEVVKQGLTYASGDPIRNKCQFSWYCDGKSDKP
;
A
#
# COMPACT_ATOMS: atom_id res chain seq x y z
N MET A 1 2.76 24.09 -30.68
CA MET A 1 1.82 23.40 -29.81
C MET A 1 0.76 24.37 -29.33
N THR A 2 -0.51 24.06 -29.51
CA THR A 2 -1.62 24.92 -29.08
C THR A 2 -1.97 24.66 -27.61
N MET A 3 -2.69 25.59 -26.98
CA MET A 3 -3.20 25.40 -25.60
C MET A 3 -4.10 24.17 -25.47
N LYS A 4 -4.85 23.83 -26.53
CA LYS A 4 -5.70 22.65 -26.59
C LYS A 4 -4.89 21.36 -26.51
N ASP A 5 -3.74 21.29 -27.20
CA ASP A 5 -2.84 20.13 -27.17
C ASP A 5 -2.19 19.96 -25.81
N ILE A 6 -1.82 21.04 -25.15
CA ILE A 6 -1.25 21.04 -23.80
C ILE A 6 -2.26 20.47 -22.78
N LYS A 7 -3.53 20.88 -22.87
CA LYS A 7 -4.60 20.36 -22.00
C LYS A 7 -4.79 18.84 -22.15
N ILE A 8 -4.77 18.33 -23.37
CA ILE A 8 -4.89 16.90 -23.65
C ILE A 8 -3.71 16.14 -23.03
N ILE A 9 -2.48 16.63 -23.19
CA ILE A 9 -1.27 16.01 -22.65
C ILE A 9 -1.34 15.94 -21.11
N VAL A 10 -1.75 17.02 -20.45
CA VAL A 10 -1.88 17.07 -18.97
C VAL A 10 -2.91 16.05 -18.47
N VAL A 11 -4.08 15.95 -19.12
CA VAL A 11 -5.12 14.98 -18.74
C VAL A 11 -4.61 13.55 -18.88
N VAL A 12 -3.94 13.22 -19.97
CA VAL A 12 -3.37 11.88 -20.20
C VAL A 12 -2.33 11.54 -19.13
N LEU A 13 -1.44 12.47 -18.80
CA LEU A 13 -0.43 12.28 -17.75
C LEU A 13 -1.07 12.00 -16.39
N LEU A 14 -2.11 12.75 -16.01
CA LEU A 14 -2.82 12.56 -14.75
C LEU A 14 -3.49 11.19 -14.67
N LEU A 15 -4.08 10.72 -15.77
CA LEU A 15 -4.71 9.39 -15.83
C LEU A 15 -3.67 8.27 -15.69
N VAL A 16 -2.51 8.39 -16.33
CA VAL A 16 -1.44 7.40 -16.24
C VAL A 16 -0.88 7.33 -14.82
N ILE A 17 -0.57 8.46 -14.18
CA ILE A 17 -0.07 8.52 -12.81
C ILE A 17 -1.10 7.92 -11.83
N GLY A 18 -2.37 8.25 -11.98
CA GLY A 18 -3.44 7.71 -11.14
C GLY A 18 -3.61 6.21 -11.28
N TYR A 19 -3.46 5.68 -12.50
CA TYR A 19 -3.53 4.26 -12.77
C TYR A 19 -2.36 3.48 -12.12
N GLU A 20 -1.13 3.99 -12.21
CA GLU A 20 0.04 3.38 -11.58
C GLU A 20 -0.08 3.36 -10.05
N ALA A 21 -0.50 4.47 -9.44
CA ALA A 21 -0.71 4.55 -7.98
C ALA A 21 -1.78 3.55 -7.51
N TYR A 22 -2.87 3.40 -8.26
CA TYR A 22 -3.91 2.41 -7.97
C TYR A 22 -3.38 0.97 -8.08
N GLY A 23 -2.56 0.69 -9.08
CA GLY A 23 -1.94 -0.62 -9.28
C GLY A 23 -1.02 -1.00 -8.12
N ASP A 24 -0.20 -0.06 -7.62
CA ASP A 24 0.69 -0.26 -6.48
C ASP A 24 -0.10 -0.51 -5.18
N ASP A 25 -1.15 0.25 -4.93
CA ASP A 25 -2.01 0.07 -3.76
C ASP A 25 -2.71 -1.29 -3.77
N ARG A 26 -3.20 -1.73 -4.92
CA ARG A 26 -3.78 -3.06 -5.07
C ARG A 26 -2.78 -4.16 -4.76
N LYS A 27 -1.55 -4.04 -5.26
CA LYS A 27 -0.47 -5.00 -4.99
C LYS A 27 -0.15 -5.05 -3.50
N CYS A 28 0.03 -3.91 -2.85
CA CYS A 28 0.28 -3.84 -1.42
C CYS A 28 -0.84 -4.47 -0.60
N LEU A 29 -2.10 -4.26 -0.98
CA LEU A 29 -3.24 -4.86 -0.31
C LEU A 29 -3.25 -6.39 -0.44
N ILE A 30 -3.01 -6.90 -1.65
CA ILE A 30 -2.96 -8.33 -1.90
C ILE A 30 -1.83 -8.99 -1.10
N GLU A 31 -0.65 -8.40 -1.08
CA GLU A 31 0.48 -8.89 -0.30
C GLU A 31 0.14 -8.92 1.20
N ASN A 32 -0.48 -7.86 1.71
CA ASN A 32 -0.85 -7.80 3.12
C ASN A 32 -1.88 -8.88 3.49
N ILE A 33 -2.90 -9.09 2.66
CA ILE A 33 -3.88 -10.15 2.86
C ILE A 33 -3.19 -11.52 2.87
N TYR A 34 -2.30 -11.75 1.91
CA TYR A 34 -1.57 -13.02 1.81
C TYR A 34 -0.77 -13.33 3.08
N PHE A 35 0.06 -12.40 3.53
CA PHE A 35 0.95 -12.64 4.67
C PHE A 35 0.23 -12.64 6.03
N GLU A 36 -0.79 -11.78 6.20
CA GLU A 36 -1.53 -11.68 7.46
C GLU A 36 -2.60 -12.77 7.63
N ALA A 37 -3.22 -13.21 6.53
CA ALA A 37 -4.38 -14.10 6.59
C ALA A 37 -4.16 -15.44 5.87
N ARG A 38 -2.92 -15.80 5.61
CA ARG A 38 -2.58 -17.06 4.96
C ARG A 38 -3.12 -18.24 5.76
N GLY A 39 -3.96 -19.06 5.10
CA GLY A 39 -4.58 -20.24 5.73
C GLY A 39 -5.86 -19.95 6.52
N GLN A 40 -6.34 -18.70 6.58
CA GLN A 40 -7.53 -18.34 7.35
C GLN A 40 -8.84 -18.34 6.54
N GLY A 41 -8.76 -18.49 5.21
CA GLY A 41 -9.92 -18.45 4.33
C GLY A 41 -10.48 -17.03 4.11
N GLN A 42 -11.65 -16.97 3.45
CA GLN A 42 -12.23 -15.69 2.99
C GLN A 42 -12.55 -14.71 4.11
N ALA A 43 -13.04 -15.20 5.24
CA ALA A 43 -13.36 -14.31 6.38
C ALA A 43 -12.11 -13.61 6.90
N GLY A 44 -10.98 -14.30 6.99
CA GLY A 44 -9.69 -13.71 7.37
C GLY A 44 -9.19 -12.71 6.35
N TRP A 45 -9.34 -13.02 5.06
CA TRP A 45 -8.94 -12.10 3.97
C TRP A 45 -9.72 -10.80 4.02
N LEU A 46 -11.04 -10.88 4.20
CA LEU A 46 -11.91 -9.71 4.31
C LEU A 46 -11.57 -8.88 5.55
N ALA A 47 -11.27 -9.54 6.68
CA ALA A 47 -10.89 -8.84 7.91
C ALA A 47 -9.61 -8.02 7.73
N VAL A 48 -8.58 -8.58 7.10
CA VAL A 48 -7.33 -7.86 6.82
C VAL A 48 -7.57 -6.71 5.85
N ALA A 49 -8.34 -6.94 4.78
CA ALA A 49 -8.68 -5.89 3.82
C ALA A 49 -9.43 -4.74 4.50
N GLN A 50 -10.38 -5.05 5.37
CA GLN A 50 -11.18 -4.05 6.08
C GLN A 50 -10.33 -3.24 7.07
N VAL A 51 -9.46 -3.89 7.85
CA VAL A 51 -8.55 -3.20 8.76
C VAL A 51 -7.63 -2.26 7.99
N THR A 52 -7.07 -2.72 6.88
CA THR A 52 -6.18 -1.91 6.04
C THR A 52 -6.92 -0.68 5.50
N GLN A 53 -8.12 -0.87 4.95
CA GLN A 53 -8.91 0.23 4.40
C GLN A 53 -9.36 1.21 5.49
N ASN A 54 -9.76 0.72 6.66
CA ASN A 54 -10.15 1.57 7.78
C ASN A 54 -9.00 2.48 8.21
N ARG A 55 -7.77 1.98 8.20
CA ARG A 55 -6.58 2.79 8.51
C ARG A 55 -6.33 3.85 7.45
N VAL A 56 -6.48 3.53 6.17
CA VAL A 56 -6.36 4.51 5.08
C VAL A 56 -7.35 5.66 5.27
N ASP A 57 -8.57 5.35 5.70
CA ASP A 57 -9.64 6.33 5.90
C ASP A 57 -9.51 7.12 7.22
N ASP A 58 -8.62 6.72 8.11
CA ASP A 58 -8.42 7.31 9.42
C ASP A 58 -7.25 8.31 9.38
N ARG A 59 -7.50 9.54 9.84
CA ARG A 59 -6.49 10.62 9.84
C ARG A 59 -5.23 10.31 10.66
N ARG A 60 -5.31 9.37 11.58
CA ARG A 60 -4.17 8.96 12.42
C ARG A 60 -3.17 8.08 11.69
N PHE A 61 -3.53 7.58 10.51
CA PHE A 61 -2.71 6.69 9.71
C PHE A 61 -2.37 7.33 8.36
N PRO A 62 -1.38 6.78 7.63
CA PRO A 62 -1.13 7.22 6.26
C PRO A 62 -2.37 7.10 5.38
N ASN A 63 -2.42 7.86 4.29
CA ASN A 63 -3.61 7.95 3.45
C ASN A 63 -3.56 7.09 2.18
N THR A 64 -2.58 6.23 2.06
CA THR A 64 -2.50 5.25 0.97
C THR A 64 -2.37 3.84 1.52
N VAL A 65 -2.83 2.86 0.74
CA VAL A 65 -2.75 1.45 1.14
C VAL A 65 -1.29 1.01 1.34
N CYS A 66 -0.41 1.32 0.38
CA CYS A 66 1.00 0.93 0.49
C CYS A 66 1.67 1.54 1.72
N GLU A 67 1.41 2.82 2.02
CA GLU A 67 1.98 3.47 3.21
C GLU A 67 1.45 2.86 4.51
N VAL A 68 0.16 2.52 4.56
CA VAL A 68 -0.42 1.82 5.72
C VAL A 68 0.21 0.44 5.90
N VAL A 69 0.33 -0.34 4.82
CA VAL A 69 0.88 -1.70 4.86
C VAL A 69 2.35 -1.69 5.30
N LYS A 70 3.11 -0.70 4.89
CA LYS A 70 4.55 -0.58 5.17
C LYS A 70 4.86 0.27 6.40
N GLN A 71 3.86 0.69 7.15
CA GLN A 71 4.02 1.57 8.31
C GLN A 71 4.81 0.88 9.42
N GLY A 72 5.75 1.63 10.03
CA GLY A 72 6.54 1.16 11.16
C GLY A 72 7.64 2.14 11.52
N LEU A 73 8.42 1.81 12.52
CA LEU A 73 9.58 2.59 12.90
C LEU A 73 10.69 2.41 11.86
N THR A 74 11.39 3.50 11.55
CA THR A 74 12.47 3.51 10.57
C THR A 74 13.74 4.13 11.15
N TYR A 75 14.88 3.75 10.56
CA TYR A 75 16.13 4.47 10.76
C TYR A 75 16.07 5.84 10.07
N ALA A 76 17.05 6.70 10.36
CA ALA A 76 17.17 8.00 9.69
C ALA A 76 17.28 7.90 8.16
N SER A 77 17.78 6.76 7.65
CA SER A 77 17.86 6.46 6.20
C SER A 77 16.49 6.23 5.55
N GLY A 78 15.44 5.99 6.34
CA GLY A 78 14.14 5.57 5.86
C GLY A 78 13.93 4.06 5.81
N ASP A 79 14.98 3.28 6.06
CA ASP A 79 14.88 1.81 6.10
C ASP A 79 14.08 1.36 7.32
N PRO A 80 13.24 0.31 7.19
CA PRO A 80 12.46 -0.19 8.32
C PRO A 80 13.36 -0.84 9.37
N ILE A 81 13.02 -0.60 10.64
CA ILE A 81 13.66 -1.28 11.75
C ILE A 81 13.04 -2.67 11.89
N ARG A 82 13.88 -3.70 11.92
CA ARG A 82 13.42 -5.09 12.00
C ARG A 82 12.48 -5.33 13.17
N ASN A 83 11.37 -5.98 12.90
CA ASN A 83 10.31 -6.34 13.85
C ASN A 83 9.58 -5.14 14.48
N LYS A 84 9.67 -3.95 13.88
CA LYS A 84 9.02 -2.73 14.37
C LYS A 84 7.96 -2.20 13.42
N CYS A 85 7.38 -3.06 12.57
CA CYS A 85 6.33 -2.70 11.64
C CYS A 85 4.94 -3.07 12.18
N GLN A 86 3.92 -2.30 11.79
CA GLN A 86 2.53 -2.56 12.17
C GLN A 86 2.04 -3.91 11.64
N PHE A 87 2.35 -4.21 10.38
CA PHE A 87 2.19 -5.55 9.83
C PHE A 87 3.56 -6.22 9.87
N SER A 88 3.70 -7.20 10.75
CA SER A 88 5.00 -7.77 11.13
C SER A 88 5.76 -8.41 9.96
N TRP A 89 5.05 -8.97 8.98
CA TRP A 89 5.68 -9.65 7.85
C TRP A 89 6.59 -8.72 7.04
N TYR A 90 6.24 -7.42 6.99
CA TYR A 90 6.96 -6.46 6.15
C TYR A 90 8.43 -6.26 6.57
N CYS A 91 8.73 -6.36 7.85
CA CYS A 91 10.10 -6.15 8.35
C CYS A 91 10.56 -7.22 9.35
N ASP A 92 10.11 -8.46 9.17
CA ASP A 92 10.50 -9.59 10.02
C ASP A 92 11.85 -10.22 9.61
N GLY A 93 12.45 -9.76 8.53
CA GLY A 93 13.71 -10.29 8.00
C GLY A 93 13.54 -11.53 7.12
N LYS A 94 12.31 -11.99 6.89
CA LYS A 94 12.00 -13.10 5.98
C LYS A 94 11.67 -12.58 4.59
N SER A 95 11.63 -13.47 3.60
CA SER A 95 11.25 -13.10 2.23
C SER A 95 9.81 -12.59 2.18
N ASP A 96 9.59 -11.47 1.49
CA ASP A 96 8.27 -10.88 1.24
C ASP A 96 7.64 -11.37 -0.07
N LYS A 97 8.14 -12.47 -0.61
CA LYS A 97 7.57 -13.11 -1.80
C LYS A 97 6.56 -14.17 -1.39
N PRO A 98 5.36 -14.09 -1.95
CA PRO A 98 4.34 -15.11 -1.71
C PRO A 98 4.76 -16.49 -2.16
#